data_37990e66c264d3ff5e387622de702996
#
_entry.id   37990e66c264d3ff5e387622de702996
#
_cell.length_a   1.000
_cell.length_b   1.000
_cell.length_c   1.000
_cell.angle_alpha   90.00
_cell.angle_beta   90.00
_cell.angle_gamma   90.00
#
_symmetry.space_group_name_H-M   'P 1'
#
loop_
_entity.id
_entity.type
_entity.pdbx_description
1 polymer ?
#
loop_
_entity_poly.entity_id
_entity_poly.type
_entity_poly.pdbx_seq_one_letter_code
_entity_poly.pdbx_strand_id
1 'polypeptide(L)'
;MRILAALTRKFNFGYFGGGETVISPQTFTSGIDKITFLGDTKTTLSATLTTARGYLAGMANYGIAGYFGGGYDGTSTYDNIDKITFPGDTKTTLSAVLTTTRSSLAGMANSGVAGYFGGGSGAGRLPLRNR
;
A
#
# COMPACT_ATOMS: atom_id res chain seq x y z
N MET A 1 25.38 -14.19 -36.30
CA MET A 1 24.77 -14.51 -35.00
C MET A 1 24.23 -13.23 -34.38
N ARG A 2 22.95 -13.04 -34.39
CA ARG A 2 22.33 -11.86 -33.75
C ARG A 2 22.14 -12.15 -32.30
N ILE A 3 22.89 -11.49 -31.43
CA ILE A 3 22.61 -11.49 -29.99
C ILE A 3 21.41 -10.57 -29.78
N LEU A 4 20.21 -11.13 -29.56
CA LEU A 4 19.11 -10.38 -29.00
C LEU A 4 19.49 -10.05 -27.56
N ALA A 5 19.90 -8.80 -27.32
CA ALA A 5 19.93 -8.28 -25.96
C ALA A 5 18.49 -8.34 -25.42
N ALA A 6 18.26 -9.17 -24.40
CA ALA A 6 17.01 -9.16 -23.69
C ALA A 6 16.81 -7.73 -23.14
N LEU A 7 15.83 -6.99 -23.68
CA LEU A 7 15.38 -5.74 -23.09
C LEU A 7 14.80 -6.10 -21.71
N THR A 8 15.61 -5.93 -20.67
CA THR A 8 15.12 -5.94 -19.29
C THR A 8 14.18 -4.73 -19.19
N ARG A 9 12.87 -4.95 -19.25
CA ARG A 9 11.90 -3.91 -18.99
C ARG A 9 12.09 -3.49 -17.54
N LYS A 10 12.69 -2.34 -17.32
CA LYS A 10 12.68 -1.68 -16.02
C LYS A 10 11.26 -1.20 -15.80
N PHE A 11 10.58 -1.79 -14.83
CA PHE A 11 9.27 -1.32 -14.39
C PHE A 11 9.48 -0.10 -13.49
N ASN A 12 9.25 1.08 -14.08
CA ASN A 12 9.45 2.36 -13.40
C ASN A 12 8.10 2.94 -13.00
N PHE A 13 7.50 2.37 -11.95
CA PHE A 13 6.22 2.81 -11.44
C PHE A 13 6.28 3.03 -9.92
N GLY A 14 5.56 4.05 -9.46
CA GLY A 14 5.20 4.27 -8.06
C GLY A 14 3.70 4.12 -7.86
N TYR A 15 3.28 3.69 -6.67
CA TYR A 15 1.87 3.52 -6.33
C TYR A 15 1.57 4.20 -5.01
N PHE A 16 0.43 4.90 -4.97
CA PHE A 16 -0.14 5.50 -3.79
C PHE A 16 -1.52 4.91 -3.56
N GLY A 17 -1.77 4.37 -2.39
CA GLY A 17 -3.05 3.74 -2.08
C GLY A 17 -3.66 4.25 -0.81
N GLY A 18 -4.98 4.46 -0.82
CA GLY A 18 -5.72 4.94 0.32
C GLY A 18 -5.47 6.41 0.65
N GLY A 19 -5.76 6.77 1.86
CA GLY A 19 -5.56 8.12 2.40
C GLY A 19 -6.84 8.74 2.92
N GLU A 20 -6.69 9.77 3.72
CA GLU A 20 -7.78 10.60 4.22
C GLU A 20 -8.15 11.66 3.19
N THR A 21 -9.43 11.79 2.88
CA THR A 21 -9.92 12.73 1.86
C THR A 21 -10.56 13.98 2.43
N VAL A 22 -11.17 13.88 3.61
CA VAL A 22 -11.79 14.99 4.34
C VAL A 22 -11.52 14.84 5.83
N ILE A 23 -11.20 15.95 6.50
CA ILE A 23 -10.86 15.94 7.93
C ILE A 23 -12.11 15.99 8.82
N SER A 24 -13.16 16.66 8.36
CA SER A 24 -14.40 16.82 9.15
C SER A 24 -15.64 16.88 8.24
N PRO A 25 -16.53 15.87 8.28
CA PRO A 25 -16.31 14.57 8.93
C PRO A 25 -15.17 13.79 8.26
N GLN A 26 -14.43 13.00 9.04
CA GLN A 26 -13.28 12.25 8.52
C GLN A 26 -13.73 11.18 7.51
N THR A 27 -13.18 11.21 6.30
CA THR A 27 -13.47 10.26 5.25
C THR A 27 -12.18 9.74 4.61
N PHE A 28 -12.24 8.53 4.07
CA PHE A 28 -11.10 7.83 3.50
C PHE A 28 -11.39 7.34 2.08
N THR A 29 -10.35 7.07 1.31
CA THR A 29 -10.45 6.47 -0.02
C THR A 29 -9.85 5.09 -0.06
N SER A 30 -10.38 4.23 -0.94
CA SER A 30 -9.76 2.95 -1.34
C SER A 30 -8.98 3.06 -2.65
N GLY A 31 -8.98 4.23 -3.29
CA GLY A 31 -8.32 4.46 -4.58
C GLY A 31 -6.83 4.16 -4.55
N ILE A 32 -6.30 3.71 -5.68
CA ILE A 32 -4.88 3.50 -5.90
C ILE A 32 -4.47 4.29 -7.13
N ASP A 33 -3.53 5.20 -6.97
CA ASP A 33 -2.91 5.96 -8.05
C ASP A 33 -1.55 5.37 -8.38
N LYS A 34 -1.28 5.23 -9.68
CA LYS A 34 -0.02 4.80 -10.25
C LYS A 34 0.66 5.97 -10.93
N ILE A 35 1.93 6.18 -10.66
CA ILE A 35 2.78 7.13 -11.37
C ILE A 35 3.74 6.35 -12.26
N THR A 36 3.74 6.63 -13.54
CA THR A 36 4.73 6.11 -14.49
C THR A 36 5.89 7.08 -14.54
N PHE A 37 7.09 6.67 -14.10
CA PHE A 37 8.24 7.56 -13.99
C PHE A 37 8.80 8.02 -15.35
N LEU A 38 8.55 7.27 -16.42
CA LEU A 38 8.81 7.76 -17.77
C LEU A 38 7.64 8.66 -18.20
N GLY A 39 7.82 9.97 -18.05
CA GLY A 39 6.84 10.99 -18.41
C GLY A 39 5.92 11.44 -17.27
N ASP A 40 6.14 10.98 -16.04
CA ASP A 40 5.45 11.39 -14.81
C ASP A 40 3.91 11.40 -14.93
N THR A 41 3.38 10.42 -15.65
CA THR A 41 1.94 10.32 -15.88
C THR A 41 1.25 9.58 -14.73
N LYS A 42 0.15 10.17 -14.26
CA LYS A 42 -0.72 9.57 -13.25
C LYS A 42 -1.84 8.77 -13.91
N THR A 43 -2.11 7.60 -13.39
CA THR A 43 -3.29 6.79 -13.73
C THR A 43 -3.94 6.30 -12.43
N THR A 44 -5.26 6.54 -12.29
CA THR A 44 -6.02 5.91 -11.19
C THR A 44 -6.42 4.51 -11.63
N LEU A 45 -6.07 3.52 -10.83
CA LEU A 45 -6.37 2.11 -11.15
C LEU A 45 -7.87 1.81 -10.98
N SER A 46 -8.36 0.84 -11.75
CA SER A 46 -9.66 0.21 -11.47
C SER A 46 -9.61 -0.70 -10.24
N ALA A 47 -8.42 -1.24 -9.91
CA ALA A 47 -8.17 -1.96 -8.67
C ALA A 47 -8.14 -1.00 -7.49
N THR A 48 -8.78 -1.39 -6.38
CA THR A 48 -8.85 -0.58 -5.14
C THR A 48 -8.39 -1.39 -3.94
N LEU A 49 -8.04 -0.72 -2.85
CA LEU A 49 -7.86 -1.39 -1.55
C LEU A 49 -9.16 -2.09 -1.14
N THR A 50 -9.05 -3.14 -0.34
CA THR A 50 -10.22 -3.89 0.18
C THR A 50 -11.17 -3.00 0.96
N THR A 51 -10.62 -2.03 1.68
CA THR A 51 -11.38 -1.05 2.48
C THR A 51 -10.78 0.33 2.28
N ALA A 52 -11.63 1.35 2.22
CA ALA A 52 -11.19 2.76 2.24
C ALA A 52 -10.52 3.06 3.58
N ARG A 53 -9.24 3.39 3.57
CA ARG A 53 -8.45 3.60 4.79
C ARG A 53 -7.22 4.47 4.54
N GLY A 54 -6.80 5.17 5.57
CA GLY A 54 -5.54 5.92 5.62
C GLY A 54 -4.57 5.35 6.64
N TYR A 55 -3.45 6.04 6.85
CA TYR A 55 -2.43 5.66 7.85
C TYR A 55 -1.91 4.22 7.71
N LEU A 56 -1.97 3.68 6.52
CA LEU A 56 -1.41 2.39 6.14
C LEU A 56 0.05 2.54 5.73
N ALA A 57 0.79 1.44 5.65
CA ALA A 57 2.15 1.43 5.14
C ALA A 57 2.24 0.72 3.80
N GLY A 58 3.13 1.22 2.93
CA GLY A 58 3.46 0.60 1.65
C GLY A 58 4.87 0.02 1.65
N MET A 59 5.07 -1.03 0.88
CA MET A 59 6.38 -1.56 0.51
C MET A 59 6.31 -2.19 -0.88
N ALA A 60 7.45 -2.39 -1.53
CA ALA A 60 7.49 -2.98 -2.86
C ALA A 60 8.55 -4.07 -2.98
N ASN A 61 8.20 -5.14 -3.67
CA ASN A 61 9.13 -6.10 -4.25
C ASN A 61 9.36 -5.68 -5.71
N TYR A 62 10.55 -5.15 -6.00
CA TYR A 62 10.89 -4.53 -7.28
C TYR A 62 10.52 -5.42 -8.47
N GLY A 63 9.78 -4.84 -9.41
CA GLY A 63 9.36 -5.50 -10.64
C GLY A 63 8.29 -6.59 -10.48
N ILE A 64 7.85 -6.89 -9.27
CA ILE A 64 6.93 -7.99 -8.99
C ILE A 64 5.61 -7.49 -8.41
N ALA A 65 5.64 -6.77 -7.29
CA ALA A 65 4.42 -6.34 -6.61
C ALA A 65 4.67 -5.21 -5.60
N GLY A 66 3.61 -4.41 -5.35
CA GLY A 66 3.49 -3.53 -4.20
C GLY A 66 2.55 -4.11 -3.16
N TYR A 67 2.70 -3.69 -1.91
CA TYR A 67 1.90 -4.16 -0.78
C TYR A 67 1.49 -2.98 0.08
N PHE A 68 0.23 -2.98 0.50
CA PHE A 68 -0.36 -2.00 1.40
C PHE A 68 -0.90 -2.71 2.64
N GLY A 69 -0.34 -2.43 3.81
CA GLY A 69 -0.68 -3.14 5.04
C GLY A 69 -1.20 -2.23 6.14
N GLY A 70 -2.14 -2.75 6.94
CA GLY A 70 -2.73 -2.04 8.06
C GLY A 70 -3.61 -0.85 7.64
N GLY A 71 -3.72 0.12 8.52
CA GLY A 71 -4.46 1.37 8.29
C GLY A 71 -5.68 1.53 9.18
N TYR A 72 -6.40 2.65 9.00
CA TYR A 72 -7.54 3.09 9.79
C TYR A 72 -8.59 3.73 8.88
N ASP A 73 -9.87 3.50 9.15
CA ASP A 73 -11.00 3.98 8.32
C ASP A 73 -11.87 5.06 9.01
N GLY A 74 -11.41 5.57 10.15
CA GLY A 74 -12.20 6.48 10.99
C GLY A 74 -12.89 5.80 12.16
N THR A 75 -13.00 4.48 12.14
CA THR A 75 -13.66 3.67 13.19
C THR A 75 -12.77 2.52 13.66
N SER A 76 -12.15 1.80 12.71
CA SER A 76 -11.40 0.58 12.98
C SER A 76 -10.00 0.62 12.40
N THR A 77 -9.08 -0.07 13.06
CA THR A 77 -7.75 -0.38 12.50
C THR A 77 -7.76 -1.76 11.86
N TYR A 78 -6.91 -1.95 10.86
CA TYR A 78 -6.86 -3.15 10.03
C TYR A 78 -5.54 -3.91 10.16
N ASP A 79 -5.58 -5.21 9.90
CA ASP A 79 -4.40 -6.10 9.84
C ASP A 79 -4.20 -6.68 8.44
N ASN A 80 -5.16 -6.50 7.53
CA ASN A 80 -5.08 -7.03 6.18
C ASN A 80 -3.97 -6.37 5.34
N ILE A 81 -3.46 -7.14 4.38
CA ILE A 81 -2.45 -6.72 3.43
C ILE A 81 -3.01 -6.87 2.02
N ASP A 82 -3.13 -5.77 1.29
CA ASP A 82 -3.46 -5.75 -0.13
C ASP A 82 -2.18 -5.76 -0.97
N LYS A 83 -2.15 -6.61 -1.99
CA LYS A 83 -1.05 -6.77 -2.94
C LYS A 83 -1.51 -6.30 -4.32
N ILE A 84 -0.68 -5.51 -5.00
CA ILE A 84 -0.84 -5.14 -6.41
C ILE A 84 0.29 -5.80 -7.21
N THR A 85 -0.04 -6.70 -8.11
CA THR A 85 0.93 -7.43 -8.93
C THR A 85 1.31 -6.61 -10.16
N PHE A 86 2.60 -6.51 -10.45
CA PHE A 86 3.13 -5.81 -11.62
C PHE A 86 3.36 -6.75 -12.82
N PRO A 87 3.21 -6.31 -14.07
CA PRO A 87 2.73 -5.01 -14.52
C PRO A 87 1.21 -4.90 -14.66
N GLY A 88 0.47 -5.99 -14.41
CA GLY A 88 -0.97 -6.10 -14.71
C GLY A 88 -1.88 -5.33 -13.76
N ASP A 89 -1.33 -4.68 -12.73
CA ASP A 89 -2.05 -3.89 -11.73
C ASP A 89 -3.20 -4.67 -11.05
N THR A 90 -3.01 -5.99 -10.92
CA THR A 90 -4.03 -6.88 -10.33
C THR A 90 -3.96 -6.87 -8.81
N LYS A 91 -5.08 -6.58 -8.17
CA LYS A 91 -5.20 -6.56 -6.71
C LYS A 91 -5.54 -7.93 -6.15
N THR A 92 -4.88 -8.32 -5.08
CA THR A 92 -5.19 -9.50 -4.27
C THR A 92 -5.05 -9.15 -2.79
N THR A 93 -5.99 -9.54 -1.95
CA THR A 93 -5.81 -9.48 -0.50
C THR A 93 -5.13 -10.76 -0.04
N LEU A 94 -4.02 -10.64 0.68
CA LEU A 94 -3.28 -11.81 1.16
C LEU A 94 -4.07 -12.53 2.26
N SER A 95 -3.88 -13.86 2.37
CA SER A 95 -4.31 -14.63 3.54
C SER A 95 -3.43 -14.35 4.76
N ALA A 96 -2.18 -13.93 4.54
CA ALA A 96 -1.29 -13.44 5.59
C ALA A 96 -1.74 -12.05 6.06
N VAL A 97 -1.80 -11.86 7.37
CA VAL A 97 -2.19 -10.60 8.02
C VAL A 97 -1.12 -10.14 9.01
N LEU A 98 -1.19 -8.89 9.42
CA LEU A 98 -0.37 -8.39 10.53
C LEU A 98 -0.77 -9.12 11.83
N THR A 99 0.17 -9.24 12.77
CA THR A 99 -0.07 -9.90 14.06
C THR A 99 -1.24 -9.26 14.85
N THR A 100 -1.41 -7.96 14.69
CA THR A 100 -2.52 -7.18 15.29
C THR A 100 -2.96 -6.11 14.31
N THR A 101 -4.23 -5.68 14.40
CA THR A 101 -4.71 -4.51 13.67
C THR A 101 -3.95 -3.27 14.11
N ARG A 102 -3.46 -2.47 13.16
CA ARG A 102 -2.68 -1.26 13.47
C ARG A 102 -2.67 -0.25 12.32
N SER A 103 -2.45 1.01 12.67
CA SER A 103 -2.26 2.13 11.75
C SER A 103 -0.96 2.87 12.07
N SER A 104 -0.55 3.80 11.21
CA SER A 104 0.68 4.60 11.37
C SER A 104 1.93 3.75 11.53
N LEU A 105 2.00 2.65 10.80
CA LEU A 105 3.12 1.73 10.77
C LEU A 105 4.10 2.10 9.64
N ALA A 106 5.29 1.51 9.68
CA ALA A 106 6.29 1.62 8.62
C ALA A 106 6.39 0.32 7.83
N GLY A 107 6.70 0.43 6.54
CA GLY A 107 7.01 -0.71 5.66
C GLY A 107 8.42 -0.60 5.12
N MET A 108 9.12 -1.73 5.02
CA MET A 108 10.42 -1.85 4.36
C MET A 108 10.48 -3.17 3.59
N ALA A 109 11.33 -3.23 2.58
CA ALA A 109 11.53 -4.45 1.81
C ALA A 109 12.99 -4.65 1.43
N ASN A 110 13.45 -5.90 1.49
CA ASN A 110 14.60 -6.39 0.76
C ASN A 110 14.08 -7.12 -0.49
N SER A 111 14.11 -6.43 -1.62
CA SER A 111 13.46 -6.89 -2.85
C SER A 111 13.98 -8.27 -3.28
N GLY A 112 13.04 -9.15 -3.62
CA GLY A 112 13.33 -10.55 -3.95
C GLY A 112 13.52 -11.48 -2.76
N VAL A 113 13.58 -10.97 -1.52
CA VAL A 113 13.81 -11.76 -0.30
C VAL A 113 12.62 -11.68 0.66
N ALA A 114 12.33 -10.50 1.22
CA ALA A 114 11.27 -10.32 2.20
C ALA A 114 10.82 -8.86 2.32
N GLY A 115 9.60 -8.67 2.81
CA GLY A 115 9.08 -7.38 3.24
C GLY A 115 8.65 -7.40 4.69
N TYR A 116 8.67 -6.25 5.32
CA TYR A 116 8.41 -6.11 6.75
C TYR A 116 7.49 -4.93 7.02
N PHE A 117 6.54 -5.12 7.91
CA PHE A 117 5.72 -4.07 8.50
C PHE A 117 6.00 -3.99 9.99
N GLY A 118 6.24 -2.81 10.51
CA GLY A 118 6.59 -2.63 11.91
C GLY A 118 6.06 -1.35 12.54
N GLY A 119 5.91 -1.35 13.85
CA GLY A 119 5.45 -0.20 14.60
C GLY A 119 3.95 0.06 14.49
N GLY A 120 3.56 1.32 14.61
CA GLY A 120 2.18 1.76 14.58
C GLY A 120 1.43 1.61 15.88
N SER A 121 0.14 1.99 15.87
CA SER A 121 -0.78 1.88 17.00
C SER A 121 -1.98 1.02 16.64
N GLY A 122 -2.38 0.14 17.58
CA GLY A 122 -3.58 -0.68 17.47
C GLY A 122 -4.85 0.04 17.95
N ALA A 123 -6.01 -0.57 17.72
CA ALA A 123 -7.27 -0.11 18.26
C ALA A 123 -7.21 -0.16 19.81
N GLY A 124 -7.43 0.98 20.48
CA GLY A 124 -7.58 1.03 21.92
C GLY A 124 -6.73 2.04 22.69
N ARG A 125 -5.93 2.87 22.01
CA ARG A 125 -5.31 4.03 22.64
C ARG A 125 -5.51 5.30 21.84
N LEU A 126 -6.68 5.90 22.01
CA LEU A 126 -6.71 7.34 22.01
C LEU A 126 -5.94 7.78 23.26
N PRO A 127 -4.90 8.62 23.13
CA PRO A 127 -4.33 9.26 24.31
C PRO A 127 -5.48 10.02 24.97
N LEU A 128 -5.80 9.67 26.22
CA LEU A 128 -6.65 10.48 27.06
C LEU A 128 -6.03 11.87 27.06
N ARG A 129 -6.64 12.81 26.34
CA ARG A 129 -6.34 14.22 26.53
C ARG A 129 -6.85 14.56 27.92
N ASN A 130 -5.96 14.56 28.91
CA ASN A 130 -6.23 15.21 30.16
C ASN A 130 -6.50 16.68 29.85
N ARG A 131 -7.71 17.07 30.09
CA ARG A 131 -8.07 18.49 30.17
C ARG A 131 -7.59 19.03 31.50
#